data_8f95f729849e198299e9c1846a21896a
#
_entry.id   8f95f729849e198299e9c1846a21896a
#
_cell.length_a   1.000
_cell.length_b   1.000
_cell.length_c   1.000
_cell.angle_alpha   90.00
_cell.angle_beta   90.00
_cell.angle_gamma   90.00
#
_symmetry.space_group_name_H-M   'P 1'
#
loop_
_entity.id
_entity.type
_entity.pdbx_description
1 polymer ?
#
loop_
_entity_poly.entity_id
_entity_poly.type
_entity_poly.pdbx_seq_one_letter_code
_entity_poly.pdbx_strand_id
1 'polypeptide(L)'
;MATIREIAREAGYSPATVSRVLNGDQTFSVSKKAREQILKVAHELNYDHRLIKERGYSVAVIFAVTPQEELRDVYFSGLRKSLIESAEESNIELSFCKNADEVDVEKIDGIIAVGRFLSAELEKMKQLGIQVLFVDSNPDPHEFNSIQPNLQMMVETAIEYFVQAGYQKIGFIGGRSWDSTEGRHVLRDTRTRCFESRACELGLFNQNYVFIGDNFSVDSGYQVGREIVGKIRDDLPQAFLVASDPLAVGVLQAFNENKLTVPEDVSMISINDIDIAKYVSPPLTTFRIDTEELGKVAIETLRNLIVSPKKSKRMILLDADLVFRKSFVI
;
A
#
# COMPACT_ATOMS: atom_id res chain seq x y z
N MET A 1 -5.72 -13.75 -32.02
CA MET A 1 -4.87 -14.39 -30.98
C MET A 1 -3.60 -14.81 -31.65
N ALA A 2 -2.47 -14.34 -31.14
CA ALA A 2 -1.16 -14.74 -31.71
C ALA A 2 -0.94 -16.25 -31.51
N THR A 3 -0.19 -16.84 -32.44
CA THR A 3 0.15 -18.27 -32.42
C THR A 3 1.63 -18.47 -32.09
N ILE A 4 2.01 -19.65 -31.58
CA ILE A 4 3.42 -20.02 -31.36
C ILE A 4 4.26 -19.84 -32.61
N ARG A 5 3.69 -20.06 -33.81
CA ARG A 5 4.39 -19.89 -35.08
C ARG A 5 4.69 -18.42 -35.41
N GLU A 6 3.78 -17.53 -35.10
CA GLU A 6 3.97 -16.08 -35.28
C GLU A 6 5.02 -15.55 -34.30
N ILE A 7 4.96 -15.95 -33.05
CA ILE A 7 6.01 -15.60 -32.08
C ILE A 7 7.38 -16.12 -32.51
N ALA A 8 7.44 -17.36 -32.99
CA ALA A 8 8.68 -17.98 -33.48
C ALA A 8 9.32 -17.18 -34.63
N ARG A 9 8.49 -16.74 -35.56
CA ARG A 9 8.95 -15.93 -36.71
C ARG A 9 9.48 -14.57 -36.26
N GLU A 10 8.75 -13.86 -35.42
CA GLU A 10 9.11 -12.50 -34.95
C GLU A 10 10.29 -12.54 -33.95
N ALA A 11 10.38 -13.56 -33.12
CA ALA A 11 11.47 -13.70 -32.15
C ALA A 11 12.75 -14.27 -32.74
N GLY A 12 12.69 -14.86 -33.95
CA GLY A 12 13.84 -15.44 -34.63
C GLY A 12 14.26 -16.83 -34.11
N TYR A 13 13.33 -17.60 -33.54
CA TYR A 13 13.57 -18.91 -32.96
C TYR A 13 12.65 -19.97 -33.57
N SER A 14 13.00 -21.27 -33.37
CA SER A 14 12.16 -22.35 -33.86
C SER A 14 10.83 -22.41 -33.08
N PRO A 15 9.70 -22.84 -33.70
CA PRO A 15 8.44 -23.05 -32.99
C PRO A 15 8.57 -24.01 -31.79
N ALA A 16 9.46 -25.01 -31.88
CA ALA A 16 9.74 -25.94 -30.80
C ALA A 16 10.44 -25.24 -29.60
N THR A 17 11.41 -24.36 -29.88
CA THR A 17 12.08 -23.54 -28.87
C THR A 17 11.09 -22.63 -28.19
N VAL A 18 10.27 -21.90 -28.97
CA VAL A 18 9.23 -21.01 -28.43
C VAL A 18 8.21 -21.77 -27.58
N SER A 19 7.71 -22.91 -28.08
CA SER A 19 6.76 -23.76 -27.35
C SER A 19 7.33 -24.22 -26.02
N ARG A 20 8.59 -24.70 -25.97
CA ARG A 20 9.24 -25.14 -24.72
C ARG A 20 9.45 -23.99 -23.75
N VAL A 21 9.85 -22.81 -24.25
CA VAL A 21 10.01 -21.60 -23.41
C VAL A 21 8.67 -21.16 -22.85
N LEU A 22 7.61 -21.08 -23.67
CA LEU A 22 6.27 -20.66 -23.25
C LEU A 22 5.58 -21.69 -22.33
N ASN A 23 5.94 -22.97 -22.46
CA ASN A 23 5.45 -24.05 -21.59
C ASN A 23 6.29 -24.26 -20.32
N GLY A 24 7.31 -23.43 -20.06
CA GLY A 24 8.14 -23.52 -18.86
C GLY A 24 8.93 -24.83 -18.75
N ASP A 25 9.35 -25.44 -19.87
CA ASP A 25 10.04 -26.72 -19.87
C ASP A 25 11.41 -26.60 -19.17
N GLN A 26 11.48 -27.13 -17.94
CA GLN A 26 12.67 -27.09 -17.08
C GLN A 26 13.81 -27.97 -17.60
N THR A 27 13.51 -28.95 -18.48
CA THR A 27 14.53 -29.80 -19.08
C THR A 27 15.21 -29.16 -20.29
N PHE A 28 14.68 -27.99 -20.73
CA PHE A 28 15.17 -27.29 -21.90
C PHE A 28 16.01 -26.08 -21.51
N SER A 29 17.32 -26.19 -21.76
CA SER A 29 18.24 -25.08 -21.52
C SER A 29 18.21 -24.09 -22.68
N VAL A 30 17.92 -22.83 -22.38
CA VAL A 30 17.97 -21.71 -23.34
C VAL A 30 18.64 -20.52 -22.65
N SER A 31 19.40 -19.71 -23.40
CA SER A 31 20.05 -18.54 -22.83
C SER A 31 19.02 -17.53 -22.27
N LYS A 32 19.39 -16.80 -21.22
CA LYS A 32 18.53 -15.74 -20.63
C LYS A 32 18.06 -14.75 -21.71
N LYS A 33 18.96 -14.32 -22.58
CA LYS A 33 18.66 -13.40 -23.68
C LYS A 33 17.62 -13.97 -24.67
N ALA A 34 17.73 -15.26 -25.04
CA ALA A 34 16.78 -15.89 -25.95
C ALA A 34 15.38 -16.02 -25.31
N ARG A 35 15.33 -16.36 -24.03
CA ARG A 35 14.08 -16.44 -23.26
C ARG A 35 13.39 -15.07 -23.19
N GLU A 36 14.13 -14.03 -22.81
CA GLU A 36 13.63 -12.66 -22.73
C GLU A 36 13.07 -12.18 -24.07
N GLN A 37 13.77 -12.48 -25.18
CA GLN A 37 13.32 -12.12 -26.52
C GLN A 37 12.01 -12.81 -26.90
N ILE A 38 11.85 -14.09 -26.60
CA ILE A 38 10.62 -14.86 -26.87
C ILE A 38 9.44 -14.33 -26.07
N LEU A 39 9.63 -14.10 -24.77
CA LEU A 39 8.58 -13.57 -23.89
C LEU A 39 8.17 -12.14 -24.28
N LYS A 40 9.13 -11.29 -24.63
CA LYS A 40 8.88 -9.95 -25.13
C LYS A 40 7.98 -9.94 -26.36
N VAL A 41 8.33 -10.76 -27.37
CA VAL A 41 7.55 -10.87 -28.61
C VAL A 41 6.16 -11.47 -28.34
N ALA A 42 6.06 -12.45 -27.45
CA ALA A 42 4.76 -13.01 -27.05
C ALA A 42 3.85 -11.94 -26.43
N HIS A 43 4.40 -11.06 -25.59
CA HIS A 43 3.69 -9.93 -25.01
C HIS A 43 3.29 -8.88 -26.07
N GLU A 44 4.20 -8.50 -26.97
CA GLU A 44 3.94 -7.53 -28.05
C GLU A 44 2.83 -7.99 -28.99
N LEU A 45 2.74 -9.30 -29.22
CA LEU A 45 1.72 -9.92 -30.06
C LEU A 45 0.41 -10.26 -29.30
N ASN A 46 0.27 -9.87 -28.05
CA ASN A 46 -0.89 -10.18 -27.19
C ASN A 46 -1.22 -11.69 -27.14
N TYR A 47 -0.17 -12.54 -27.02
CA TYR A 47 -0.38 -13.96 -26.79
C TYR A 47 -1.02 -14.18 -25.42
N ASP A 48 -1.99 -15.11 -25.30
CA ASP A 48 -2.71 -15.33 -24.05
C ASP A 48 -1.76 -15.75 -22.93
N HIS A 49 -1.55 -14.87 -21.97
CA HIS A 49 -0.66 -15.09 -20.83
C HIS A 49 -0.99 -16.34 -20.00
N ARG A 50 -2.26 -16.77 -19.97
CA ARG A 50 -2.70 -17.99 -19.28
C ARG A 50 -2.17 -19.29 -19.92
N LEU A 51 -1.69 -19.21 -21.17
CA LEU A 51 -1.08 -20.33 -21.88
C LEU A 51 0.45 -20.37 -21.73
N ILE A 52 1.04 -19.35 -21.13
CA ILE A 52 2.48 -19.30 -20.87
C ILE A 52 2.75 -19.99 -19.52
N LYS A 53 3.19 -21.25 -19.57
CA LYS A 53 3.74 -21.92 -18.38
C LYS A 53 5.17 -21.39 -18.17
N GLU A 54 5.28 -20.27 -17.50
CA GLU A 54 6.58 -19.66 -17.24
C GLU A 54 7.40 -20.47 -16.22
N ARG A 55 8.72 -20.42 -16.38
CA ARG A 55 9.63 -20.68 -15.26
C ARG A 55 9.21 -19.77 -14.12
N GLY A 56 9.00 -20.33 -12.94
CA GLY A 56 8.74 -19.52 -11.75
C GLY A 56 9.84 -18.46 -11.59
N TYR A 57 9.42 -17.21 -11.40
CA TYR A 57 10.35 -16.15 -11.01
C TYR A 57 10.61 -16.26 -9.51
N SER A 58 11.83 -15.94 -9.11
CA SER A 58 12.18 -15.83 -7.70
C SER A 58 12.25 -14.34 -7.31
N VAL A 59 11.46 -13.93 -6.35
CA VAL A 59 11.33 -12.54 -5.93
C VAL A 59 11.67 -12.40 -4.44
N ALA A 60 12.60 -11.50 -4.12
CA ALA A 60 12.86 -11.12 -2.74
C ALA A 60 11.80 -10.13 -2.26
N VAL A 61 11.27 -10.35 -1.07
CA VAL A 61 10.38 -9.40 -0.39
C VAL A 61 11.12 -8.80 0.80
N ILE A 62 11.49 -7.53 0.70
CA ILE A 62 12.04 -6.78 1.83
C ILE A 62 10.89 -6.11 2.55
N PHE A 63 10.52 -6.69 3.69
CA PHE A 63 9.35 -6.26 4.45
C PHE A 63 9.82 -5.53 5.71
N ALA A 64 9.92 -4.20 5.62
CA ALA A 64 10.43 -3.33 6.69
C ALA A 64 9.36 -3.00 7.76
N VAL A 65 8.44 -3.94 8.00
CA VAL A 65 7.47 -3.90 9.09
C VAL A 65 7.80 -5.03 10.04
N THR A 66 8.00 -4.71 11.30
CA THR A 66 8.35 -5.71 12.31
C THR A 66 7.14 -6.61 12.64
N PRO A 67 7.33 -7.85 13.11
CA PRO A 67 6.22 -8.70 13.55
C PRO A 67 5.34 -8.06 14.63
N GLN A 68 5.91 -7.19 15.46
CA GLN A 68 5.16 -6.45 16.49
C GLN A 68 4.29 -5.34 15.88
N GLU A 69 4.75 -4.69 14.83
CA GLU A 69 3.97 -3.70 14.08
C GLU A 69 2.84 -4.38 13.29
N GLU A 70 3.10 -5.54 12.66
CA GLU A 70 2.07 -6.34 11.99
C GLU A 70 0.96 -6.80 12.95
N LEU A 71 1.30 -7.12 14.20
CA LEU A 71 0.31 -7.47 15.22
C LEU A 71 -0.51 -6.26 15.70
N ARG A 72 0.06 -5.07 15.63
CA ARG A 72 -0.62 -3.82 16.03
C ARG A 72 -1.49 -3.24 14.91
N ASP A 73 -1.11 -3.50 13.67
CA ASP A 73 -1.85 -3.09 12.49
C ASP A 73 -1.98 -4.28 11.51
N VAL A 74 -3.13 -4.94 11.57
CA VAL A 74 -3.45 -6.12 10.75
C VAL A 74 -3.53 -5.83 9.24
N TYR A 75 -3.51 -4.56 8.85
CA TYR A 75 -3.39 -4.15 7.44
C TYR A 75 -2.15 -4.77 6.78
N PHE A 76 -0.99 -4.68 7.45
CA PHE A 76 0.25 -5.22 6.91
C PHE A 76 0.28 -6.75 6.86
N SER A 77 -0.36 -7.43 7.82
CA SER A 77 -0.50 -8.88 7.75
C SER A 77 -1.41 -9.32 6.60
N GLY A 78 -2.47 -8.55 6.32
CA GLY A 78 -3.34 -8.74 5.14
C GLY A 78 -2.57 -8.56 3.83
N LEU A 79 -1.78 -7.51 3.72
CA LEU A 79 -0.94 -7.26 2.55
C LEU A 79 0.11 -8.36 2.33
N ARG A 80 0.79 -8.81 3.40
CA ARG A 80 1.74 -9.93 3.34
C ARG A 80 1.07 -11.20 2.82
N LYS A 81 -0.10 -11.54 3.36
CA LYS A 81 -0.88 -12.70 2.94
C LYS A 81 -1.24 -12.60 1.46
N SER A 82 -1.75 -11.46 1.02
CA SER A 82 -2.13 -11.23 -0.37
C SER A 82 -0.95 -11.35 -1.34
N LEU A 83 0.22 -10.82 -0.98
CA LEU A 83 1.43 -10.99 -1.78
C LEU A 83 1.81 -12.47 -1.95
N ILE A 84 1.70 -13.27 -0.88
CA ILE A 84 2.00 -14.72 -0.93
C ILE A 84 1.00 -15.43 -1.84
N GLU A 85 -0.31 -15.24 -1.62
CA GLU A 85 -1.36 -15.89 -2.40
C GLU A 85 -1.28 -15.52 -3.89
N SER A 86 -1.10 -14.24 -4.21
CA SER A 86 -0.96 -13.77 -5.60
C SER A 86 0.32 -14.28 -6.28
N ALA A 87 1.40 -14.44 -5.54
CA ALA A 87 2.65 -14.99 -6.05
C ALA A 87 2.51 -16.50 -6.37
N GLU A 88 1.85 -17.26 -5.49
CA GLU A 88 1.55 -18.68 -5.71
C GLU A 88 0.70 -18.89 -6.97
N GLU A 89 -0.35 -18.09 -7.15
CA GLU A 89 -1.21 -18.10 -8.34
C GLU A 89 -0.44 -17.75 -9.62
N SER A 90 0.58 -16.92 -9.51
CA SER A 90 1.42 -16.45 -10.63
C SER A 90 2.67 -17.32 -10.86
N ASN A 91 2.85 -18.41 -10.11
CA ASN A 91 4.04 -19.25 -10.12
C ASN A 91 5.33 -18.46 -9.86
N ILE A 92 5.27 -17.57 -8.85
CA ILE A 92 6.40 -16.76 -8.36
C ILE A 92 6.77 -17.25 -6.96
N GLU A 93 8.04 -17.57 -6.76
CA GLU A 93 8.58 -17.95 -5.46
C GLU A 93 8.99 -16.68 -4.69
N LEU A 94 8.41 -16.47 -3.50
CA LEU A 94 8.77 -15.36 -2.63
C LEU A 94 9.78 -15.80 -1.56
N SER A 95 10.84 -15.03 -1.40
CA SER A 95 11.78 -15.14 -0.28
C SER A 95 11.77 -13.84 0.54
N PHE A 96 11.43 -13.94 1.83
CA PHE A 96 11.38 -12.79 2.72
C PHE A 96 12.77 -12.50 3.28
N CYS A 97 13.27 -11.28 3.04
CA CYS A 97 14.55 -10.75 3.50
C CYS A 97 14.31 -9.59 4.47
N LYS A 98 15.21 -9.41 5.42
CA LYS A 98 15.16 -8.30 6.38
C LYS A 98 15.62 -6.97 5.77
N ASN A 99 16.59 -7.04 4.88
CA ASN A 99 17.20 -5.88 4.22
C ASN A 99 17.83 -6.28 2.88
N ALA A 100 18.35 -5.29 2.16
CA ALA A 100 18.96 -5.49 0.85
C ALA A 100 20.26 -6.34 0.87
N ASP A 101 20.96 -6.41 2.00
CA ASP A 101 22.22 -7.17 2.12
C ASP A 101 21.97 -8.70 2.10
N GLU A 102 20.77 -9.14 2.42
CA GLU A 102 20.37 -10.56 2.37
C GLU A 102 19.93 -11.02 0.97
N VAL A 103 19.83 -10.12 0.00
CA VAL A 103 19.35 -10.43 -1.37
C VAL A 103 20.49 -11.02 -2.20
N ASP A 104 20.33 -12.27 -2.62
CA ASP A 104 21.24 -12.94 -3.55
C ASP A 104 20.79 -12.67 -5.00
N VAL A 105 21.38 -11.64 -5.63
CA VAL A 105 21.03 -11.19 -6.99
C VAL A 105 21.25 -12.23 -8.09
N GLU A 106 22.01 -13.28 -7.82
CA GLU A 106 22.19 -14.37 -8.79
C GLU A 106 20.97 -15.31 -8.82
N LYS A 107 20.19 -15.34 -7.73
CA LYS A 107 19.01 -16.20 -7.58
C LYS A 107 17.68 -15.47 -7.71
N ILE A 108 17.68 -14.13 -7.59
CA ILE A 108 16.48 -13.31 -7.53
C ILE A 108 16.29 -12.53 -8.84
N ASP A 109 15.08 -12.54 -9.38
CA ASP A 109 14.72 -11.83 -10.60
C ASP A 109 14.21 -10.40 -10.35
N GLY A 110 13.69 -10.12 -9.12
CA GLY A 110 13.17 -8.81 -8.73
C GLY A 110 12.94 -8.69 -7.24
N ILE A 111 12.64 -7.47 -6.79
CA ILE A 111 12.40 -7.14 -5.38
C ILE A 111 11.03 -6.47 -5.23
N ILE A 112 10.26 -6.90 -4.24
CA ILE A 112 9.14 -6.14 -3.66
C ILE A 112 9.63 -5.54 -2.34
N ALA A 113 9.45 -4.23 -2.17
CA ALA A 113 9.81 -3.52 -0.96
C ALA A 113 8.54 -2.95 -0.29
N VAL A 114 8.26 -3.33 0.95
CA VAL A 114 7.09 -2.91 1.72
C VAL A 114 7.54 -2.22 2.99
N GLY A 115 6.96 -1.07 3.28
CA GLY A 115 7.28 -0.29 4.47
C GLY A 115 8.18 0.90 4.19
N ARG A 116 8.98 1.29 5.17
CA ARG A 116 9.85 2.47 5.12
C ARG A 116 11.31 2.08 5.18
N PHE A 117 12.11 2.78 4.40
CA PHE A 117 13.53 2.47 4.23
C PHE A 117 14.36 3.74 4.40
N LEU A 118 15.55 3.58 4.96
CA LEU A 118 16.53 4.63 5.05
C LEU A 118 17.16 4.95 3.71
N SER A 119 17.68 6.16 3.55
CA SER A 119 18.40 6.55 2.33
C SER A 119 19.54 5.58 1.99
N ALA A 120 20.28 5.08 2.97
CA ALA A 120 21.33 4.09 2.75
C ALA A 120 20.80 2.74 2.22
N GLU A 121 19.63 2.30 2.67
CA GLU A 121 18.99 1.06 2.18
C GLU A 121 18.47 1.25 0.75
N LEU A 122 17.90 2.42 0.46
CA LEU A 122 17.45 2.76 -0.90
C LEU A 122 18.62 2.77 -1.89
N GLU A 123 19.76 3.34 -1.50
CA GLU A 123 20.96 3.31 -2.35
C GLU A 123 21.48 1.88 -2.56
N LYS A 124 21.45 1.02 -1.54
CA LYS A 124 21.79 -0.40 -1.70
C LYS A 124 20.85 -1.09 -2.69
N MET A 125 19.53 -0.89 -2.57
CA MET A 125 18.55 -1.47 -3.50
C MET A 125 18.81 -1.03 -4.95
N LYS A 126 19.17 0.24 -5.18
CA LYS A 126 19.57 0.75 -6.52
C LYS A 126 20.81 0.03 -7.06
N GLN A 127 21.80 -0.20 -6.19
CA GLN A 127 23.06 -0.83 -6.59
C GLN A 127 22.92 -2.33 -6.95
N LEU A 128 21.85 -2.99 -6.51
CA LEU A 128 21.59 -4.39 -6.89
C LEU A 128 21.33 -4.59 -8.39
N GLY A 129 20.92 -3.54 -9.12
CA GLY A 129 20.75 -3.57 -10.57
C GLY A 129 19.59 -4.42 -11.08
N ILE A 130 18.69 -4.87 -10.21
CA ILE A 130 17.47 -5.61 -10.54
C ILE A 130 16.22 -4.73 -10.32
N GLN A 131 15.06 -5.18 -10.82
CA GLN A 131 13.84 -4.41 -10.70
C GLN A 131 13.37 -4.38 -9.24
N VAL A 132 13.10 -3.18 -8.72
CA VAL A 132 12.51 -2.94 -7.39
C VAL A 132 11.14 -2.30 -7.57
N LEU A 133 10.14 -2.88 -6.93
CA LEU A 133 8.77 -2.35 -6.86
C LEU A 133 8.43 -2.07 -5.40
N PHE A 134 8.11 -0.83 -5.08
CA PHE A 134 7.60 -0.47 -3.78
C PHE A 134 6.09 -0.72 -3.69
N VAL A 135 5.62 -1.22 -2.57
CA VAL A 135 4.20 -1.44 -2.29
C VAL A 135 3.84 -0.69 -1.01
N ASP A 136 2.71 0.00 -1.01
CA ASP A 136 2.20 0.86 0.06
C ASP A 136 2.94 2.19 0.25
N SER A 137 4.11 2.35 -0.31
CA SER A 137 4.91 3.57 -0.23
C SER A 137 5.67 3.85 -1.53
N ASN A 138 6.15 5.06 -1.71
CA ASN A 138 7.17 5.38 -2.72
C ASN A 138 8.15 6.41 -2.14
N PRO A 139 9.34 5.98 -1.73
CA PRO A 139 10.32 6.88 -1.14
C PRO A 139 10.96 7.82 -2.16
N ASP A 140 11.05 7.42 -3.43
CA ASP A 140 11.63 8.20 -4.52
C ASP A 140 10.96 7.85 -5.87
N PRO A 141 9.95 8.64 -6.30
CA PRO A 141 9.23 8.39 -7.56
C PRO A 141 10.08 8.53 -8.82
N HIS A 142 11.25 9.18 -8.73
CA HIS A 142 12.17 9.29 -9.87
C HIS A 142 12.99 8.01 -10.08
N GLU A 143 13.20 7.24 -9.02
CA GLU A 143 14.06 6.07 -9.01
C GLU A 143 13.29 4.75 -9.00
N PHE A 144 12.13 4.71 -8.36
CA PHE A 144 11.40 3.46 -8.12
C PHE A 144 9.99 3.46 -8.72
N ASN A 145 9.58 2.26 -9.15
CA ASN A 145 8.17 1.99 -9.43
C ASN A 145 7.43 1.72 -8.13
N SER A 146 6.14 2.07 -8.06
CA SER A 146 5.35 1.76 -6.89
C SER A 146 3.88 1.52 -7.17
N ILE A 147 3.25 0.83 -6.22
CA ILE A 147 1.80 0.66 -6.13
C ILE A 147 1.38 1.07 -4.72
N GLN A 148 0.37 1.93 -4.61
CA GLN A 148 -0.05 2.50 -3.34
C GLN A 148 -1.57 2.66 -3.30
N PRO A 149 -2.18 2.64 -2.11
CA PRO A 149 -3.52 3.18 -1.95
C PRO A 149 -3.54 4.68 -2.28
N ASN A 150 -4.62 5.15 -2.87
CA ASN A 150 -4.80 6.57 -3.20
C ASN A 150 -5.23 7.36 -1.95
N LEU A 151 -4.31 7.50 -0.99
CA LEU A 151 -4.56 8.17 0.29
C LEU A 151 -5.01 9.63 0.11
N GLN A 152 -4.55 10.31 -0.94
CA GLN A 152 -4.98 11.69 -1.21
C GLN A 152 -6.46 11.73 -1.53
N MET A 153 -6.94 10.89 -2.44
CA MET A 153 -8.35 10.84 -2.82
C MET A 153 -9.24 10.48 -1.62
N MET A 154 -8.82 9.54 -0.77
CA MET A 154 -9.58 9.18 0.45
C MET A 154 -9.74 10.39 1.37
N VAL A 155 -8.66 11.16 1.59
CA VAL A 155 -8.70 12.36 2.45
C VAL A 155 -9.60 13.44 1.84
N GLU A 156 -9.47 13.71 0.55
CA GLU A 156 -10.28 14.71 -0.15
C GLU A 156 -11.76 14.32 -0.13
N THR A 157 -12.07 13.06 -0.41
CA THR A 157 -13.44 12.52 -0.37
C THR A 157 -14.04 12.59 1.04
N ALA A 158 -13.27 12.28 2.09
CA ALA A 158 -13.78 12.41 3.47
C ALA A 158 -14.15 13.86 3.80
N ILE A 159 -13.30 14.81 3.42
CA ILE A 159 -13.56 16.24 3.61
C ILE A 159 -14.81 16.67 2.82
N GLU A 160 -14.97 16.19 1.60
CA GLU A 160 -16.16 16.48 0.79
C GLU A 160 -17.46 15.96 1.45
N TYR A 161 -17.44 14.77 2.03
CA TYR A 161 -18.57 14.26 2.81
C TYR A 161 -18.87 15.12 4.05
N PHE A 162 -17.85 15.58 4.76
CA PHE A 162 -18.04 16.51 5.89
C PHE A 162 -18.66 17.83 5.44
N VAL A 163 -18.20 18.38 4.33
CA VAL A 163 -18.76 19.62 3.75
C VAL A 163 -20.20 19.41 3.29
N GLN A 164 -20.52 18.28 2.64
CA GLN A 164 -21.89 17.94 2.22
C GLN A 164 -22.83 17.76 3.42
N ALA A 165 -22.34 17.25 4.55
CA ALA A 165 -23.09 17.19 5.81
C ALA A 165 -23.25 18.56 6.49
N GLY A 166 -22.70 19.64 5.91
CA GLY A 166 -22.80 21.00 6.42
C GLY A 166 -21.81 21.35 7.55
N TYR A 167 -20.79 20.50 7.77
CA TYR A 167 -19.81 20.72 8.82
C TYR A 167 -18.86 21.86 8.48
N GLN A 168 -18.65 22.75 9.45
CA GLN A 168 -17.77 23.92 9.35
C GLN A 168 -16.52 23.81 10.22
N LYS A 169 -16.54 22.89 11.20
CA LYS A 169 -15.42 22.57 12.06
C LYS A 169 -15.04 21.10 11.84
N ILE A 170 -13.92 20.88 11.16
CA ILE A 170 -13.41 19.53 10.90
C ILE A 170 -12.01 19.36 11.48
N GLY A 171 -11.70 18.18 11.96
CA GLY A 171 -10.40 17.85 12.54
C GLY A 171 -9.75 16.64 11.89
N PHE A 172 -8.49 16.42 12.23
CA PHE A 172 -7.70 15.30 11.77
C PHE A 172 -6.96 14.64 12.94
N ILE A 173 -6.98 13.32 12.93
CA ILE A 173 -6.20 12.50 13.88
C ILE A 173 -5.26 11.60 13.05
N GLY A 174 -3.97 11.82 13.20
CA GLY A 174 -2.92 11.06 12.52
C GLY A 174 -1.97 10.35 13.47
N GLY A 175 -1.05 9.60 12.90
CA GLY A 175 0.07 8.98 13.60
C GLY A 175 1.41 9.43 13.00
N ARG A 176 2.47 9.30 13.79
CA ARG A 176 3.82 9.49 13.30
C ARG A 176 4.35 8.19 12.72
N SER A 177 5.10 8.31 11.66
CA SER A 177 5.92 7.24 11.15
C SER A 177 7.37 7.58 11.47
N TRP A 178 8.03 6.68 12.19
CA TRP A 178 9.41 6.88 12.59
C TRP A 178 10.37 6.37 11.52
N ASP A 179 11.40 7.15 11.25
CA ASP A 179 12.62 6.64 10.68
C ASP A 179 13.38 5.92 11.81
N SER A 180 13.52 4.61 11.70
CA SER A 180 13.92 3.74 12.81
C SER A 180 15.40 3.87 13.23
N THR A 181 16.23 4.58 12.48
CA THR A 181 17.67 4.58 12.72
C THR A 181 18.30 5.94 12.98
N GLU A 182 17.75 7.03 12.52
CA GLU A 182 18.33 8.37 12.79
C GLU A 182 17.58 9.16 13.86
N GLY A 183 16.46 8.68 14.37
CA GLY A 183 15.73 9.24 15.52
C GLY A 183 15.27 10.69 15.36
N ARG A 184 15.32 11.29 14.18
CA ARG A 184 15.18 12.73 14.00
C ARG A 184 14.29 13.21 12.86
N HIS A 185 13.88 12.38 11.92
CA HIS A 185 12.99 12.81 10.84
C HIS A 185 11.65 12.12 10.91
N VAL A 186 10.70 12.78 11.55
CA VAL A 186 9.27 12.48 11.41
C VAL A 186 8.89 12.84 9.98
N LEU A 187 8.83 11.86 9.10
CA LEU A 187 8.24 12.07 7.79
C LEU A 187 6.75 12.38 8.00
N ARG A 188 6.33 13.56 7.54
CA ARG A 188 4.94 13.96 7.62
C ARG A 188 4.11 13.02 6.73
N ASP A 189 3.17 12.28 7.34
CA ASP A 189 2.32 11.33 6.63
C ASP A 189 1.52 12.03 5.51
N THR A 190 1.32 11.32 4.39
CA THR A 190 0.60 11.86 3.23
C THR A 190 -0.82 12.30 3.59
N ARG A 191 -1.53 11.55 4.44
CA ARG A 191 -2.90 11.90 4.89
C ARG A 191 -2.93 13.21 5.65
N THR A 192 -1.95 13.45 6.52
CA THR A 192 -1.82 14.73 7.25
C THR A 192 -1.61 15.90 6.28
N ARG A 193 -0.68 15.76 5.33
CA ARG A 193 -0.41 16.81 4.35
C ARG A 193 -1.61 17.12 3.47
N CYS A 194 -2.29 16.07 2.98
CA CYS A 194 -3.46 16.22 2.14
C CYS A 194 -4.62 16.87 2.90
N PHE A 195 -4.86 16.47 4.17
CA PHE A 195 -5.88 17.07 5.01
C PHE A 195 -5.62 18.58 5.22
N GLU A 196 -4.41 18.95 5.63
CA GLU A 196 -4.05 20.35 5.87
C GLU A 196 -4.20 21.18 4.59
N SER A 197 -3.67 20.68 3.45
CA SER A 197 -3.78 21.39 2.16
C SER A 197 -5.24 21.61 1.78
N ARG A 198 -6.05 20.53 1.79
CA ARG A 198 -7.45 20.60 1.35
C ARG A 198 -8.32 21.42 2.30
N ALA A 199 -8.11 21.28 3.61
CA ALA A 199 -8.82 22.08 4.59
C ALA A 199 -8.46 23.59 4.50
N CYS A 200 -7.19 23.91 4.22
CA CYS A 200 -6.77 25.31 3.96
C CYS A 200 -7.45 25.89 2.70
N GLU A 201 -7.48 25.13 1.60
CA GLU A 201 -8.13 25.56 0.35
C GLU A 201 -9.62 25.91 0.56
N LEU A 202 -10.29 25.16 1.44
CA LEU A 202 -11.72 25.34 1.75
C LEU A 202 -11.99 26.34 2.89
N GLY A 203 -10.94 26.90 3.50
CA GLY A 203 -11.07 27.81 4.66
C GLY A 203 -11.54 27.11 5.96
N LEU A 204 -11.40 25.78 6.05
CA LEU A 204 -11.82 24.96 7.19
C LEU A 204 -10.68 24.53 8.11
N PHE A 205 -9.45 24.87 7.74
CA PHE A 205 -8.27 24.46 8.52
C PHE A 205 -8.19 25.17 9.87
N ASN A 206 -8.06 24.39 10.93
CA ASN A 206 -7.75 24.87 12.28
C ASN A 206 -6.69 23.96 12.91
N GLN A 207 -5.52 24.52 13.21
CA GLN A 207 -4.41 23.78 13.81
C GLN A 207 -4.78 23.14 15.16
N ASN A 208 -5.71 23.72 15.91
CA ASN A 208 -6.16 23.19 17.20
C ASN A 208 -6.98 21.88 17.06
N TYR A 209 -7.44 21.55 15.86
CA TYR A 209 -8.18 20.33 15.56
C TYR A 209 -7.31 19.26 14.86
N VAL A 210 -5.98 19.47 14.79
CA VAL A 210 -5.03 18.50 14.22
C VAL A 210 -4.25 17.85 15.36
N PHE A 211 -4.42 16.54 15.53
CA PHE A 211 -3.77 15.76 16.58
C PHE A 211 -2.94 14.64 15.95
N ILE A 212 -1.68 14.52 16.37
CA ILE A 212 -0.75 13.53 15.82
C ILE A 212 -0.19 12.69 16.96
N GLY A 213 -0.63 11.44 17.02
CA GLY A 213 -0.17 10.45 17.97
C GLY A 213 1.24 9.92 17.65
N ASP A 214 1.79 9.15 18.56
CA ASP A 214 3.15 8.63 18.42
C ASP A 214 3.32 7.60 17.28
N ASN A 215 2.26 6.86 16.98
CA ASN A 215 2.21 5.88 15.89
C ASN A 215 0.73 5.62 15.49
N PHE A 216 0.48 4.59 14.68
CA PHE A 216 -0.86 4.23 14.20
C PHE A 216 -1.54 3.13 15.03
N SER A 217 -1.15 2.92 16.29
CA SER A 217 -1.72 1.88 17.16
C SER A 217 -2.98 2.35 17.92
N VAL A 218 -3.72 1.38 18.47
CA VAL A 218 -4.85 1.62 19.38
C VAL A 218 -4.43 2.43 20.59
N ASP A 219 -3.29 2.10 21.22
CA ASP A 219 -2.77 2.81 22.39
C ASP A 219 -2.48 4.28 22.07
N SER A 220 -1.89 4.56 20.92
CA SER A 220 -1.63 5.92 20.45
C SER A 220 -2.94 6.69 20.24
N GLY A 221 -3.94 6.05 19.62
CA GLY A 221 -5.28 6.60 19.44
C GLY A 221 -5.96 6.92 20.78
N TYR A 222 -5.84 6.04 21.77
CA TYR A 222 -6.38 6.27 23.10
C TYR A 222 -5.76 7.50 23.79
N GLN A 223 -4.44 7.66 23.71
CA GLN A 223 -3.76 8.83 24.27
C GLN A 223 -4.19 10.12 23.56
N VAL A 224 -4.30 10.11 22.24
CA VAL A 224 -4.81 11.23 21.44
C VAL A 224 -6.26 11.56 21.82
N GLY A 225 -7.13 10.56 21.96
CA GLY A 225 -8.51 10.78 22.39
C GLY A 225 -8.61 11.43 23.77
N ARG A 226 -7.78 11.00 24.72
CA ARG A 226 -7.67 11.66 26.05
C ARG A 226 -7.17 13.11 25.95
N GLU A 227 -6.19 13.36 25.07
CA GLU A 227 -5.67 14.70 24.82
C GLU A 227 -6.76 15.62 24.26
N ILE A 228 -7.56 15.15 23.30
CA ILE A 228 -8.69 15.87 22.72
C ILE A 228 -9.69 16.25 23.82
N VAL A 229 -10.11 15.27 24.62
CA VAL A 229 -11.04 15.52 25.74
C VAL A 229 -10.49 16.54 26.74
N GLY A 230 -9.20 16.46 27.07
CA GLY A 230 -8.57 17.37 28.02
C GLY A 230 -8.37 18.79 27.50
N LYS A 231 -8.19 18.96 26.19
CA LYS A 231 -7.84 20.25 25.60
C LYS A 231 -9.02 21.02 24.98
N ILE A 232 -9.92 20.28 24.30
CA ILE A 232 -10.94 20.92 23.44
C ILE A 232 -12.36 20.36 23.64
N ARG A 233 -12.65 19.72 24.78
CA ARG A 233 -13.98 19.13 25.03
C ARG A 233 -15.14 20.09 24.75
N ASP A 234 -15.00 21.35 25.15
CA ASP A 234 -16.03 22.36 25.01
C ASP A 234 -16.02 23.07 23.62
N ASP A 235 -15.06 22.75 22.79
CA ASP A 235 -14.90 23.27 21.42
C ASP A 235 -14.50 22.15 20.45
N LEU A 236 -15.22 21.01 20.49
CA LEU A 236 -14.97 19.90 19.58
C LEU A 236 -15.29 20.28 18.12
N PRO A 237 -14.51 19.79 17.15
CA PRO A 237 -14.96 19.82 15.76
C PRO A 237 -16.17 18.89 15.57
N GLN A 238 -16.96 19.15 14.55
CA GLN A 238 -18.16 18.36 14.23
C GLN A 238 -17.79 16.97 13.70
N ALA A 239 -16.59 16.84 13.09
CA ALA A 239 -16.09 15.57 12.61
C ALA A 239 -14.56 15.48 12.68
N PHE A 240 -14.06 14.27 12.85
CA PHE A 240 -12.64 13.92 12.64
C PHE A 240 -12.48 12.93 11.48
N LEU A 241 -11.53 13.21 10.60
CA LEU A 241 -10.92 12.19 9.78
C LEU A 241 -9.76 11.55 10.57
N VAL A 242 -9.83 10.24 10.77
CA VAL A 242 -8.81 9.48 11.50
C VAL A 242 -8.00 8.65 10.51
N ALA A 243 -6.69 8.77 10.56
CA ALA A 243 -5.78 8.23 9.55
C ALA A 243 -5.72 6.69 9.48
N SER A 244 -6.21 5.98 10.49
CA SER A 244 -6.34 4.52 10.45
C SER A 244 -7.36 4.00 11.45
N ASP A 245 -7.92 2.82 11.19
CA ASP A 245 -8.89 2.19 12.08
C ASP A 245 -8.32 1.88 13.48
N PRO A 246 -7.07 1.40 13.65
CA PRO A 246 -6.53 1.21 15.00
C PRO A 246 -6.49 2.51 15.82
N LEU A 247 -6.09 3.63 15.21
CA LEU A 247 -6.19 4.94 15.89
C LEU A 247 -7.62 5.26 16.27
N ALA A 248 -8.57 5.07 15.35
CA ALA A 248 -9.99 5.35 15.60
C ALA A 248 -10.56 4.50 16.73
N VAL A 249 -10.18 3.24 16.84
CA VAL A 249 -10.57 2.35 17.97
C VAL A 249 -10.12 2.93 19.31
N GLY A 250 -8.87 3.38 19.39
CA GLY A 250 -8.34 3.98 20.61
C GLY A 250 -9.04 5.30 20.97
N VAL A 251 -9.28 6.16 19.97
CA VAL A 251 -10.01 7.42 20.15
C VAL A 251 -11.43 7.16 20.64
N LEU A 252 -12.15 6.21 20.02
CA LEU A 252 -13.50 5.81 20.44
C LEU A 252 -13.52 5.33 21.90
N GLN A 253 -12.54 4.55 22.33
CA GLN A 253 -12.44 4.12 23.71
C GLN A 253 -12.33 5.33 24.66
N ALA A 254 -11.41 6.27 24.38
CA ALA A 254 -11.23 7.47 25.21
C ALA A 254 -12.49 8.35 25.23
N PHE A 255 -13.19 8.49 24.10
CA PHE A 255 -14.43 9.26 24.01
C PHE A 255 -15.54 8.60 24.84
N ASN A 256 -15.76 7.30 24.70
CA ASN A 256 -16.75 6.54 25.46
C ASN A 256 -16.52 6.65 26.99
N GLU A 257 -15.27 6.52 27.46
CA GLU A 257 -14.91 6.67 28.86
C GLU A 257 -15.27 8.08 29.41
N ASN A 258 -15.25 9.08 28.55
CA ASN A 258 -15.55 10.46 28.87
C ASN A 258 -16.97 10.90 28.48
N LYS A 259 -17.83 9.94 28.10
CA LYS A 259 -19.25 10.19 27.73
C LYS A 259 -19.42 11.13 26.55
N LEU A 260 -18.46 11.11 25.61
CA LEU A 260 -18.63 11.69 24.30
C LEU A 260 -19.18 10.61 23.36
N THR A 261 -20.26 10.94 22.67
CA THR A 261 -20.96 10.02 21.77
C THR A 261 -20.57 10.28 20.31
N VAL A 262 -20.36 9.20 19.59
CA VAL A 262 -20.12 9.22 18.14
C VAL A 262 -21.32 8.52 17.48
N PRO A 263 -22.02 9.16 16.55
CA PRO A 263 -21.68 10.41 15.84
C PRO A 263 -22.30 11.69 16.44
N GLU A 264 -23.05 11.61 17.56
CA GLU A 264 -23.92 12.69 18.04
C GLU A 264 -23.13 13.93 18.49
N ASP A 265 -22.06 13.76 19.30
CA ASP A 265 -21.19 14.86 19.72
C ASP A 265 -20.11 15.16 18.68
N VAL A 266 -19.60 14.13 18.00
CA VAL A 266 -18.56 14.25 16.98
C VAL A 266 -18.62 13.07 16.00
N SER A 267 -18.72 13.34 14.73
CA SER A 267 -18.68 12.30 13.68
C SER A 267 -17.25 11.83 13.39
N MET A 268 -17.11 10.63 12.84
CA MET A 268 -15.78 10.06 12.54
C MET A 268 -15.78 9.24 11.24
N ILE A 269 -14.80 9.51 10.38
CA ILE A 269 -14.45 8.67 9.25
C ILE A 269 -13.02 8.20 9.46
N SER A 270 -12.74 6.91 9.18
CA SER A 270 -11.38 6.34 9.29
C SER A 270 -10.90 5.73 7.96
N ILE A 271 -9.77 5.04 7.98
CA ILE A 271 -9.13 4.44 6.82
C ILE A 271 -8.64 3.04 7.20
N ASN A 272 -8.75 2.08 6.32
CA ASN A 272 -8.28 0.72 6.16
C ASN A 272 -9.43 -0.31 6.02
N ASP A 273 -10.56 -0.17 6.70
CA ASP A 273 -11.66 -1.14 6.84
C ASP A 273 -11.18 -2.52 7.35
N ILE A 274 -10.32 -2.53 8.37
CA ILE A 274 -9.94 -3.77 9.04
C ILE A 274 -11.13 -4.35 9.84
N ASP A 275 -11.10 -5.65 10.13
CA ASP A 275 -12.26 -6.33 10.69
C ASP A 275 -12.82 -5.72 11.98
N ILE A 276 -11.96 -5.18 12.83
CA ILE A 276 -12.37 -4.54 14.09
C ILE A 276 -13.29 -3.34 13.87
N ALA A 277 -13.19 -2.64 12.74
CA ALA A 277 -14.02 -1.48 12.41
C ALA A 277 -15.52 -1.78 12.42
N LYS A 278 -15.89 -3.03 12.15
CA LYS A 278 -17.29 -3.50 12.15
C LYS A 278 -17.87 -3.72 13.56
N TYR A 279 -17.00 -3.99 14.52
CA TYR A 279 -17.38 -4.50 15.85
C TYR A 279 -17.20 -3.50 16.99
N VAL A 280 -16.54 -2.37 16.75
CA VAL A 280 -16.46 -1.27 17.72
C VAL A 280 -17.81 -0.57 17.87
N SER A 281 -17.97 0.21 18.92
CA SER A 281 -19.21 0.95 19.19
C SER A 281 -18.96 2.45 19.21
N PRO A 282 -19.51 3.19 18.21
CA PRO A 282 -20.25 2.68 17.06
C PRO A 282 -19.35 2.03 16.01
N PRO A 283 -19.89 1.17 15.12
CA PRO A 283 -19.14 0.69 13.96
C PRO A 283 -18.63 1.82 13.07
N LEU A 284 -17.35 1.75 12.65
CA LEU A 284 -16.66 2.82 11.94
C LEU A 284 -17.06 2.90 10.46
N THR A 285 -17.43 4.09 10.02
CA THR A 285 -17.41 4.50 8.61
C THR A 285 -15.95 4.66 8.21
N THR A 286 -15.47 3.93 7.21
CA THR A 286 -14.05 3.84 6.90
C THR A 286 -13.81 3.54 5.42
N PHE A 287 -12.71 4.02 4.87
CA PHE A 287 -12.29 3.65 3.52
C PHE A 287 -11.70 2.24 3.53
N ARG A 288 -12.21 1.38 2.64
CA ARG A 288 -11.69 0.03 2.45
C ARG A 288 -10.51 0.06 1.50
N ILE A 289 -9.30 -0.21 2.04
CA ILE A 289 -8.14 -0.50 1.22
C ILE A 289 -8.16 -1.99 0.88
N ASP A 290 -8.31 -2.31 -0.41
CA ASP A 290 -8.30 -3.69 -0.88
C ASP A 290 -6.86 -4.22 -0.95
N THR A 291 -6.44 -4.91 0.13
CA THR A 291 -5.11 -5.50 0.20
C THR A 291 -4.93 -6.68 -0.75
N GLU A 292 -6.03 -7.37 -1.15
CA GLU A 292 -5.99 -8.47 -2.11
C GLU A 292 -5.66 -7.94 -3.50
N GLU A 293 -6.36 -6.88 -3.94
CA GLU A 293 -6.07 -6.23 -5.22
C GLU A 293 -4.68 -5.59 -5.21
N LEU A 294 -4.26 -4.98 -4.08
CA LEU A 294 -2.94 -4.36 -3.94
C LEU A 294 -1.82 -5.40 -4.14
N GLY A 295 -1.93 -6.57 -3.51
CA GLY A 295 -0.98 -7.67 -3.68
C GLY A 295 -0.95 -8.23 -5.09
N LYS A 296 -2.12 -8.44 -5.69
CA LYS A 296 -2.26 -8.94 -7.06
C LYS A 296 -1.63 -7.99 -8.07
N VAL A 297 -1.98 -6.71 -8.04
CA VAL A 297 -1.42 -5.68 -8.94
C VAL A 297 0.09 -5.54 -8.72
N ALA A 298 0.58 -5.73 -7.49
CA ALA A 298 2.02 -5.71 -7.19
C ALA A 298 2.76 -6.85 -7.90
N ILE A 299 2.27 -8.07 -7.77
CA ILE A 299 2.86 -9.26 -8.41
C ILE A 299 2.84 -9.13 -9.94
N GLU A 300 1.69 -8.75 -10.52
CA GLU A 300 1.56 -8.54 -11.97
C GLU A 300 2.50 -7.44 -12.48
N THR A 301 2.59 -6.34 -11.75
CA THR A 301 3.45 -5.21 -12.14
C THR A 301 4.92 -5.58 -12.09
N LEU A 302 5.37 -6.22 -11.00
CA LEU A 302 6.78 -6.64 -10.90
C LEU A 302 7.13 -7.65 -11.98
N ARG A 303 6.27 -8.63 -12.25
CA ARG A 303 6.44 -9.58 -13.34
C ARG A 303 6.63 -8.87 -14.68
N ASN A 304 5.79 -7.88 -14.98
CA ASN A 304 5.89 -7.09 -16.20
C ASN A 304 7.20 -6.29 -16.26
N LEU A 305 7.69 -5.77 -15.14
CA LEU A 305 8.97 -5.05 -15.06
C LEU A 305 10.16 -6.00 -15.27
N ILE A 306 10.10 -7.23 -14.77
CA ILE A 306 11.13 -8.26 -14.98
C ILE A 306 11.20 -8.65 -16.46
N VAL A 307 10.05 -8.92 -17.09
CA VAL A 307 9.97 -9.36 -18.49
C VAL A 307 10.31 -8.24 -19.46
N SER A 308 9.86 -7.01 -19.20
CA SER A 308 10.04 -5.86 -20.10
C SER A 308 10.36 -4.59 -19.30
N PRO A 309 11.63 -4.44 -18.86
CA PRO A 309 12.07 -3.28 -18.12
C PRO A 309 11.77 -1.98 -18.88
N LYS A 310 11.17 -1.01 -18.19
CA LYS A 310 10.87 0.31 -18.73
C LYS A 310 11.84 1.34 -18.15
N LYS A 311 12.22 2.34 -18.96
CA LYS A 311 13.05 3.46 -18.48
C LYS A 311 12.24 4.40 -17.58
N SER A 312 10.97 4.67 -17.94
CA SER A 312 10.09 5.52 -17.15
C SER A 312 9.60 4.79 -15.91
N LYS A 313 9.70 5.45 -14.77
CA LYS A 313 9.11 4.96 -13.51
C LYS A 313 7.61 5.22 -13.52
N ARG A 314 6.88 4.39 -12.78
CA ARG A 314 5.42 4.44 -12.69
C ARG A 314 5.00 4.38 -11.24
N MET A 315 4.03 5.19 -10.90
CA MET A 315 3.30 5.12 -9.64
C MET A 315 1.86 4.75 -9.98
N ILE A 316 1.39 3.62 -9.48
CA ILE A 316 0.01 3.15 -9.61
C ILE A 316 -0.68 3.44 -8.29
N LEU A 317 -1.80 4.15 -8.37
CA LEU A 317 -2.65 4.43 -7.22
C LEU A 317 -3.92 3.61 -7.35
N LEU A 318 -4.25 2.87 -6.30
CA LEU A 318 -5.50 2.11 -6.19
C LEU A 318 -6.49 2.91 -5.36
N ASP A 319 -7.68 3.05 -5.89
CA ASP A 319 -8.76 3.74 -5.20
C ASP A 319 -9.36 2.89 -4.08
N ALA A 320 -10.19 3.50 -3.25
CA ALA A 320 -10.80 2.84 -2.11
C ALA A 320 -12.25 3.29 -1.93
N ASP A 321 -13.13 2.32 -1.68
CA ASP A 321 -14.53 2.58 -1.40
C ASP A 321 -14.73 3.05 0.05
N LEU A 322 -15.58 4.07 0.24
CA LEU A 322 -16.05 4.44 1.57
C LEU A 322 -17.18 3.51 2.01
N VAL A 323 -16.94 2.77 3.06
CA VAL A 323 -17.92 1.86 3.69
C VAL A 323 -18.64 2.61 4.80
N PHE A 324 -19.87 3.04 4.53
CA PHE A 324 -20.70 3.74 5.51
C PHE A 324 -21.15 2.78 6.62
N ARG A 325 -21.00 3.25 7.87
CA ARG A 325 -21.51 2.61 9.09
C ARG A 325 -22.10 3.67 10.01
N LYS A 326 -21.94 3.52 11.33
CA LYS A 326 -22.65 4.36 12.30
C LYS A 326 -21.83 5.53 12.84
N SER A 327 -20.52 5.58 12.64
CA SER A 327 -19.68 6.67 13.16
C SER A 327 -19.77 7.97 12.36
N PHE A 328 -20.34 7.93 11.17
CA PHE A 328 -20.68 9.08 10.33
C PHE A 328 -21.96 8.77 9.58
N VAL A 329 -22.89 9.71 9.59
CA VAL A 329 -24.19 9.65 8.90
C VAL A 329 -24.35 10.95 8.11
N ILE A 330 -24.72 10.84 6.83
CA ILE A 330 -25.02 11.98 5.94
C ILE A 330 -26.42 12.55 6.29
#